data_fc5df5297c8bde48eefb6d69e3023a9f
#
_entry.id   fc5df5297c8bde48eefb6d69e3023a9f
#
_cell.length_a   1.000
_cell.length_b   1.000
_cell.length_c   1.000
_cell.angle_alpha   90.00
_cell.angle_beta   90.00
_cell.angle_gamma   90.00
#
_symmetry.space_group_name_H-M   'P 1'
#
loop_
_entity.id
_entity.type
_entity.pdbx_description
1 polymer ?
#
loop_
_entity_poly.entity_id
_entity_poly.type
_entity_poly.pdbx_seq_one_letter_code
_entity_poly.pdbx_strand_id
1 'polypeptide(L)'
;MIIFQPERILLKKQIKKHSHHIIGDVLDVGCGSFDHYSELFSFKKYLKMDIDENNNPDVVGSANNIPLPDNAVDSIVCTQVLGDIWDLKKAFSEFFRVLKPGGKVLATESLMAAMHDEPHDFWRFTNYSLERFFQEAGFRVLESERRGGFFSSNAQNIIRYLIDRLDLYDSFLGKILRYPLIFFGRMMMFIDNLDKSKAGGRQTMGWCIVAVK
;
A
#
# COMPACT_ATOMS: atom_id res chain seq x y z
N MET A 1 10.74 9.16 15.62
CA MET A 1 9.95 10.24 14.92
C MET A 1 9.94 9.93 13.44
N ILE A 2 8.77 9.81 12.79
CA ILE A 2 8.70 9.50 11.35
C ILE A 2 9.18 10.72 10.57
N ILE A 3 10.27 10.56 9.82
CA ILE A 3 10.74 11.58 8.89
C ILE A 3 9.82 11.58 7.67
N PHE A 4 9.52 12.79 7.16
CA PHE A 4 8.70 13.00 5.99
C PHE A 4 9.18 12.16 4.80
N GLN A 5 8.24 11.42 4.20
CA GLN A 5 8.46 10.64 2.99
C GLN A 5 7.34 10.95 1.98
N PRO A 6 7.67 11.37 0.75
CA PRO A 6 6.69 11.59 -0.32
C PRO A 6 5.76 10.41 -0.53
N GLU A 7 6.27 9.19 -0.46
CA GLU A 7 5.49 7.97 -0.64
C GLU A 7 4.32 7.87 0.34
N ARG A 8 4.55 8.09 1.64
CA ARG A 8 3.48 7.98 2.66
C ARG A 8 2.36 8.99 2.44
N ILE A 9 2.70 10.21 2.01
CA ILE A 9 1.71 11.25 1.72
C ILE A 9 0.88 10.88 0.50
N LEU A 10 1.54 10.47 -0.57
CA LEU A 10 0.88 10.09 -1.81
C LEU A 10 0.05 8.82 -1.63
N LEU A 11 0.55 7.85 -0.86
CA LEU A 11 -0.20 6.64 -0.50
C LEU A 11 -1.48 6.98 0.27
N LYS A 12 -1.39 7.78 1.34
CA LYS A 12 -2.59 8.21 2.11
C LYS A 12 -3.58 8.96 1.22
N LYS A 13 -3.10 9.84 0.34
CA LYS A 13 -3.94 10.56 -0.62
C LYS A 13 -4.63 9.61 -1.61
N GLN A 14 -3.92 8.60 -2.09
CA GLN A 14 -4.43 7.60 -3.02
C GLN A 14 -5.49 6.72 -2.35
N ILE A 15 -5.22 6.19 -1.16
CA ILE A 15 -6.18 5.42 -0.38
C ILE A 15 -7.45 6.25 -0.11
N LYS A 16 -7.29 7.52 0.33
CA LYS A 16 -8.44 8.42 0.57
C LYS A 16 -9.28 8.64 -0.69
N LYS A 17 -8.66 8.76 -1.86
CA LYS A 17 -9.36 8.95 -3.14
C LYS A 17 -10.29 7.77 -3.45
N HIS A 18 -9.83 6.54 -3.17
CA HIS A 18 -10.54 5.31 -3.47
C HIS A 18 -11.30 4.72 -2.27
N SER A 19 -11.28 5.39 -1.11
CA SER A 19 -11.88 4.90 0.14
C SER A 19 -13.39 4.65 0.04
N HIS A 20 -14.09 5.35 -0.85
CA HIS A 20 -15.53 5.18 -1.08
C HIS A 20 -15.91 3.79 -1.63
N HIS A 21 -14.93 3.01 -2.11
CA HIS A 21 -15.15 1.63 -2.53
C HIS A 21 -15.21 0.65 -1.35
N ILE A 22 -14.66 1.02 -0.19
CA ILE A 22 -14.50 0.18 0.99
C ILE A 22 -15.60 0.51 1.99
N ILE A 23 -16.52 -0.43 2.16
CA ILE A 23 -17.73 -0.28 2.98
C ILE A 23 -18.07 -1.59 3.70
N GLY A 24 -18.99 -1.55 4.65
CA GLY A 24 -19.55 -2.73 5.33
C GLY A 24 -18.59 -3.37 6.31
N ASP A 25 -18.53 -4.70 6.31
CA ASP A 25 -17.58 -5.47 7.12
C ASP A 25 -16.25 -5.53 6.36
N VAL A 26 -15.21 -4.92 6.91
CA VAL A 26 -13.89 -4.75 6.27
C VAL A 26 -12.86 -5.66 6.93
N LEU A 27 -12.07 -6.35 6.12
CA LEU A 27 -10.87 -7.06 6.53
C LEU A 27 -9.63 -6.28 6.09
N ASP A 28 -8.79 -5.88 7.02
CA ASP A 28 -7.49 -5.28 6.78
C ASP A 28 -6.41 -6.35 6.87
N VAL A 29 -5.84 -6.73 5.73
CA VAL A 29 -4.84 -7.80 5.59
C VAL A 29 -3.45 -7.21 5.70
N GLY A 30 -2.67 -7.67 6.69
CA GLY A 30 -1.36 -7.12 7.02
C GLY A 30 -1.48 -5.75 7.68
N CYS A 31 -2.30 -5.67 8.73
CA CYS A 31 -2.61 -4.39 9.39
C CYS A 31 -1.40 -3.73 10.06
N GLY A 32 -0.35 -4.51 10.36
CA GLY A 32 0.82 -4.03 11.09
C GLY A 32 0.49 -3.58 12.51
N SER A 33 1.48 -2.97 13.16
CA SER A 33 1.35 -2.52 14.56
C SER A 33 0.60 -1.19 14.74
N PHE A 34 0.33 -0.45 13.67
CA PHE A 34 -0.33 0.85 13.72
C PHE A 34 -1.48 0.95 12.73
N ASP A 35 -2.61 1.45 13.21
CA ASP A 35 -3.73 1.81 12.33
C ASP A 35 -3.43 3.13 11.61
N HIS A 36 -3.13 3.01 10.32
CA HIS A 36 -2.77 4.16 9.50
C HIS A 36 -3.93 4.72 8.67
N TYR A 37 -4.96 3.91 8.41
CA TYR A 37 -5.91 4.19 7.34
C TYR A 37 -7.36 3.92 7.68
N SER A 38 -7.73 3.26 8.79
CA SER A 38 -9.14 2.94 9.10
C SER A 38 -10.03 4.17 9.12
N GLU A 39 -9.52 5.31 9.61
CA GLU A 39 -10.24 6.60 9.62
C GLU A 39 -10.68 7.11 8.24
N LEU A 40 -10.10 6.56 7.16
CA LEU A 40 -10.41 6.95 5.79
C LEU A 40 -11.62 6.21 5.22
N PHE A 41 -12.06 5.14 5.87
CA PHE A 41 -13.11 4.25 5.38
C PHE A 41 -14.41 4.42 6.15
N SER A 42 -15.54 4.12 5.48
CA SER A 42 -16.86 4.06 6.11
C SER A 42 -17.24 2.58 6.28
N PHE A 43 -17.10 2.05 7.49
CA PHE A 43 -17.30 0.63 7.76
C PHE A 43 -18.33 0.39 8.87
N LYS A 44 -18.91 -0.81 8.87
CA LYS A 44 -19.74 -1.34 9.95
C LYS A 44 -18.87 -2.05 11.00
N LYS A 45 -17.93 -2.85 10.54
CA LYS A 45 -16.93 -3.55 11.33
C LYS A 45 -15.59 -3.50 10.61
N TYR A 46 -14.50 -3.27 11.34
CA TYR A 46 -13.14 -3.28 10.83
C TYR A 46 -12.35 -4.36 11.56
N LEU A 47 -11.94 -5.41 10.84
CA LEU A 47 -11.18 -6.53 11.36
C LEU A 47 -9.74 -6.37 10.90
N LYS A 48 -8.82 -6.24 11.83
CA LYS A 48 -7.39 -6.22 11.58
C LYS A 48 -6.86 -7.65 11.56
N MET A 49 -6.19 -8.03 10.51
CA MET A 49 -5.53 -9.34 10.39
C MET A 49 -4.03 -9.17 10.13
N ASP A 50 -3.23 -9.91 10.85
CA ASP A 50 -1.78 -9.97 10.66
C ASP A 50 -1.26 -11.38 10.95
N ILE A 51 -0.12 -11.73 10.38
CA ILE A 51 0.56 -12.99 10.65
C ILE A 51 1.33 -12.92 11.98
N ASP A 52 1.77 -11.73 12.36
CA ASP A 52 2.49 -11.48 13.62
C ASP A 52 1.49 -11.06 14.71
N GLU A 53 1.33 -11.93 15.72
CA GLU A 53 0.49 -11.67 16.89
C GLU A 53 0.93 -10.45 17.72
N ASN A 54 2.22 -10.07 17.65
CA ASN A 54 2.75 -8.89 18.34
C ASN A 54 2.20 -7.57 17.78
N ASN A 55 1.64 -7.59 16.58
CA ASN A 55 0.92 -6.45 16.00
C ASN A 55 -0.48 -6.26 16.61
N ASN A 56 -0.88 -7.14 17.55
CA ASN A 56 -2.16 -7.10 18.23
C ASN A 56 -3.37 -7.03 17.26
N PRO A 57 -3.44 -7.95 16.27
CA PRO A 57 -4.56 -8.02 15.35
C PRO A 57 -5.81 -8.61 16.00
N ASP A 58 -7.00 -8.35 15.43
CA ASP A 58 -8.24 -9.01 15.80
C ASP A 58 -8.26 -10.49 15.37
N VAL A 59 -7.52 -10.79 14.30
CA VAL A 59 -7.40 -12.12 13.69
C VAL A 59 -5.94 -12.39 13.38
N VAL A 60 -5.36 -13.41 14.00
CA VAL A 60 -4.03 -13.90 13.63
C VAL A 60 -4.18 -14.84 12.43
N GLY A 61 -3.54 -14.53 11.30
CA GLY A 61 -3.66 -15.33 10.09
C GLY A 61 -2.78 -14.87 8.95
N SER A 62 -2.55 -15.77 8.01
CA SER A 62 -1.81 -15.48 6.78
C SER A 62 -2.76 -15.10 5.65
N ALA A 63 -2.34 -14.20 4.77
CA ALA A 63 -3.07 -13.91 3.53
C ALA A 63 -3.27 -15.15 2.65
N ASN A 64 -2.40 -16.16 2.78
CA ASN A 64 -2.50 -17.45 2.07
C ASN A 64 -3.44 -18.46 2.75
N ASN A 65 -3.97 -18.16 3.93
CA ASN A 65 -4.90 -18.99 4.67
C ASN A 65 -5.67 -18.11 5.66
N ILE A 66 -6.65 -17.37 5.13
CA ILE A 66 -7.46 -16.44 5.93
C ILE A 66 -8.44 -17.24 6.79
N PRO A 67 -8.39 -17.13 8.14
CA PRO A 67 -9.22 -17.93 9.04
C PRO A 67 -10.65 -17.38 9.16
N LEU A 68 -11.26 -17.05 8.03
CA LEU A 68 -12.64 -16.62 7.88
C LEU A 68 -13.38 -17.55 6.91
N PRO A 69 -14.71 -17.75 7.07
CA PRO A 69 -15.49 -18.53 6.14
C PRO A 69 -15.61 -17.82 4.77
N ASP A 70 -16.12 -18.57 3.78
CA ASP A 70 -16.44 -18.03 2.46
C ASP A 70 -17.47 -16.91 2.57
N ASN A 71 -17.30 -15.85 1.76
CA ASN A 71 -18.23 -14.72 1.70
C ASN A 71 -18.46 -14.04 3.07
N ALA A 72 -17.42 -13.92 3.88
CA ALA A 72 -17.49 -13.35 5.24
C ALA A 72 -17.53 -11.82 5.27
N VAL A 73 -16.83 -11.15 4.35
CA VAL A 73 -16.61 -9.70 4.39
C VAL A 73 -17.07 -8.99 3.14
N ASP A 74 -17.43 -7.71 3.29
CA ASP A 74 -17.88 -6.86 2.18
C ASP A 74 -16.70 -6.21 1.45
N SER A 75 -15.60 -5.97 2.18
CA SER A 75 -14.42 -5.30 1.63
C SER A 75 -13.14 -5.85 2.20
N ILE A 76 -12.06 -5.80 1.40
CA ILE A 76 -10.69 -6.06 1.83
C ILE A 76 -9.84 -4.83 1.57
N VAL A 77 -9.00 -4.48 2.55
CA VAL A 77 -7.90 -3.53 2.41
C VAL A 77 -6.60 -4.32 2.55
N CYS A 78 -5.65 -4.12 1.62
CA CYS A 78 -4.33 -4.74 1.65
C CYS A 78 -3.31 -3.71 1.19
N THR A 79 -2.58 -3.12 2.14
CA THR A 79 -1.70 -1.98 1.85
C THR A 79 -0.25 -2.31 2.10
N GLN A 80 0.55 -2.41 1.02
CA GLN A 80 2.00 -2.66 1.08
C GLN A 80 2.34 -4.00 1.76
N VAL A 81 1.62 -5.07 1.39
CA VAL A 81 1.76 -6.42 2.00
C VAL A 81 2.02 -7.50 0.95
N LEU A 82 1.48 -7.33 -0.26
CA LEU A 82 1.61 -8.37 -1.31
C LEU A 82 3.07 -8.58 -1.71
N GLY A 83 3.93 -7.57 -1.52
CA GLY A 83 5.38 -7.65 -1.74
C GLY A 83 6.07 -8.72 -0.90
N ASP A 84 5.52 -9.00 0.29
CA ASP A 84 6.10 -9.89 1.30
C ASP A 84 5.49 -11.31 1.25
N ILE A 85 4.56 -11.56 0.32
CA ILE A 85 3.88 -12.84 0.16
C ILE A 85 4.48 -13.62 -1.01
N TRP A 86 5.10 -14.78 -0.73
CA TRP A 86 5.66 -15.63 -1.78
C TRP A 86 4.61 -16.22 -2.72
N ASP A 87 3.55 -16.85 -2.18
CA ASP A 87 2.47 -17.47 -2.96
C ASP A 87 1.31 -16.51 -3.17
N LEU A 88 1.50 -15.59 -4.08
CA LEU A 88 0.49 -14.59 -4.43
C LEU A 88 -0.80 -15.21 -4.98
N LYS A 89 -0.70 -16.29 -5.78
CA LYS A 89 -1.89 -16.93 -6.35
C LYS A 89 -2.84 -17.41 -5.27
N LYS A 90 -2.28 -18.00 -4.23
CA LYS A 90 -3.08 -18.47 -3.09
C LYS A 90 -3.68 -17.29 -2.30
N ALA A 91 -2.93 -16.22 -2.07
CA ALA A 91 -3.43 -15.04 -1.39
C ALA A 91 -4.61 -14.39 -2.15
N PHE A 92 -4.49 -14.20 -3.45
CA PHE A 92 -5.59 -13.67 -4.26
C PHE A 92 -6.81 -14.60 -4.30
N SER A 93 -6.60 -15.92 -4.31
CA SER A 93 -7.67 -16.91 -4.20
C SER A 93 -8.41 -16.81 -2.86
N GLU A 94 -7.68 -16.62 -1.75
CA GLU A 94 -8.26 -16.42 -0.42
C GLU A 94 -9.04 -15.10 -0.33
N PHE A 95 -8.52 -14.01 -0.91
CA PHE A 95 -9.26 -12.74 -1.01
C PHE A 95 -10.59 -12.94 -1.74
N PHE A 96 -10.54 -13.65 -2.87
CA PHE A 96 -11.76 -13.97 -3.62
C PHE A 96 -12.73 -14.84 -2.81
N ARG A 97 -12.23 -15.85 -2.09
CA ARG A 97 -13.04 -16.75 -1.28
C ARG A 97 -13.78 -16.02 -0.17
N VAL A 98 -13.08 -15.20 0.63
CA VAL A 98 -13.68 -14.57 1.81
C VAL A 98 -14.55 -13.36 1.50
N LEU A 99 -14.41 -12.75 0.33
CA LEU A 99 -15.29 -11.67 -0.11
C LEU A 99 -16.67 -12.16 -0.48
N LYS A 100 -17.69 -11.42 -0.08
CA LYS A 100 -19.07 -11.59 -0.58
C LYS A 100 -19.15 -11.30 -2.09
N PRO A 101 -20.12 -11.87 -2.82
CA PRO A 101 -20.38 -11.46 -4.21
C PRO A 101 -20.62 -9.93 -4.29
N GLY A 102 -19.91 -9.27 -5.21
CA GLY A 102 -19.91 -7.81 -5.34
C GLY A 102 -19.00 -7.07 -4.34
N GLY A 103 -18.36 -7.80 -3.43
CA GLY A 103 -17.38 -7.24 -2.49
C GLY A 103 -16.12 -6.74 -3.20
N LYS A 104 -15.40 -5.81 -2.59
CA LYS A 104 -14.28 -5.10 -3.23
C LYS A 104 -12.98 -5.25 -2.46
N VAL A 105 -11.88 -5.23 -3.20
CA VAL A 105 -10.53 -5.14 -2.66
C VAL A 105 -9.92 -3.79 -3.05
N LEU A 106 -9.32 -3.11 -2.10
CA LEU A 106 -8.36 -2.02 -2.33
C LEU A 106 -6.98 -2.53 -1.95
N ALA A 107 -6.10 -2.70 -2.93
CA ALA A 107 -4.71 -3.08 -2.71
C ALA A 107 -3.76 -2.00 -3.19
N THR A 108 -2.68 -1.80 -2.44
CA THR A 108 -1.62 -0.88 -2.84
C THR A 108 -0.27 -1.57 -2.74
N GLU A 109 0.58 -1.36 -3.77
CA GLU A 109 1.91 -1.97 -3.80
C GLU A 109 2.98 -1.05 -4.36
N SER A 110 4.22 -1.34 -3.99
CA SER A 110 5.38 -0.61 -4.44
C SER A 110 5.95 -1.20 -5.73
N LEU A 111 6.39 -0.29 -6.63
CA LEU A 111 7.27 -0.62 -7.75
C LEU A 111 8.72 -0.23 -7.44
N MET A 112 8.90 0.89 -6.72
CA MET A 112 10.22 1.42 -6.38
C MET A 112 10.31 1.60 -4.87
N ALA A 113 10.75 0.57 -4.17
CA ALA A 113 11.05 0.61 -2.75
C ALA A 113 12.46 0.03 -2.51
N ALA A 114 13.17 0.58 -1.52
CA ALA A 114 14.37 -0.05 -1.00
C ALA A 114 13.99 -1.41 -0.38
N MET A 115 14.94 -2.33 -0.34
CA MET A 115 14.74 -3.62 0.33
C MET A 115 14.35 -3.40 1.79
N HIS A 116 13.42 -4.20 2.28
CA HIS A 116 12.86 -4.14 3.62
C HIS A 116 12.36 -5.53 4.03
N ASP A 117 12.12 -5.72 5.31
CA ASP A 117 11.56 -6.96 5.88
C ASP A 117 12.27 -8.26 5.45
N GLU A 118 13.59 -8.15 5.16
CA GLU A 118 14.42 -9.28 4.74
C GLU A 118 14.36 -10.44 5.75
N PRO A 119 14.25 -11.69 5.30
CA PRO A 119 14.34 -12.22 3.93
C PRO A 119 13.00 -12.33 3.18
N HIS A 120 11.93 -11.71 3.64
CA HIS A 120 10.58 -11.89 3.11
C HIS A 120 10.14 -10.82 2.09
N ASP A 121 11.07 -10.05 1.54
CA ASP A 121 10.84 -9.02 0.53
C ASP A 121 10.97 -9.60 -0.88
N PHE A 122 9.87 -10.11 -1.47
CA PHE A 122 9.90 -10.94 -2.68
C PHE A 122 9.57 -10.19 -3.97
N TRP A 123 8.66 -9.19 -3.92
CA TRP A 123 8.07 -8.66 -5.14
C TRP A 123 8.09 -7.14 -5.24
N ARG A 124 8.24 -6.64 -6.47
CA ARG A 124 7.94 -5.27 -6.88
C ARG A 124 6.99 -5.34 -8.07
N PHE A 125 5.92 -4.56 -8.03
CA PHE A 125 4.81 -4.74 -8.97
C PHE A 125 4.73 -3.64 -10.01
N THR A 126 4.49 -4.04 -11.26
CA THR A 126 3.85 -3.19 -12.26
C THR A 126 2.32 -3.30 -12.11
N ASN A 127 1.58 -2.31 -12.66
CA ASN A 127 0.13 -2.45 -12.74
C ASN A 127 -0.28 -3.72 -13.50
N TYR A 128 0.43 -4.06 -14.57
CA TYR A 128 0.13 -5.24 -15.39
C TYR A 128 0.22 -6.55 -14.60
N SER A 129 1.22 -6.70 -13.74
CA SER A 129 1.35 -7.89 -12.91
C SER A 129 0.25 -7.95 -11.84
N LEU A 130 -0.04 -6.83 -11.14
CA LEU A 130 -1.12 -6.79 -10.16
C LEU A 130 -2.49 -7.07 -10.79
N GLU A 131 -2.83 -6.38 -11.88
CA GLU A 131 -4.08 -6.60 -12.60
C GLU A 131 -4.23 -8.05 -13.04
N ARG A 132 -3.13 -8.66 -13.51
CA ARG A 132 -3.12 -10.07 -13.93
C ARG A 132 -3.43 -11.02 -12.77
N PHE A 133 -2.81 -10.82 -11.59
CA PHE A 133 -3.11 -11.63 -10.42
C PHE A 133 -4.57 -11.53 -9.99
N PHE A 134 -5.14 -10.33 -9.97
CA PHE A 134 -6.56 -10.14 -9.68
C PHE A 134 -7.45 -10.86 -10.69
N GLN A 135 -7.18 -10.71 -11.99
CA GLN A 135 -7.97 -11.35 -13.06
C GLN A 135 -7.89 -12.88 -13.02
N GLU A 136 -6.69 -13.45 -12.79
CA GLU A 136 -6.50 -14.90 -12.66
C GLU A 136 -7.26 -15.49 -11.47
N ALA A 137 -7.45 -14.71 -10.39
CA ALA A 137 -8.26 -15.12 -9.24
C ALA A 137 -9.78 -14.93 -9.45
N GLY A 138 -10.22 -14.34 -10.57
CA GLY A 138 -11.63 -14.14 -10.90
C GLY A 138 -12.17 -12.73 -10.65
N PHE A 139 -11.35 -11.80 -10.20
CA PHE A 139 -11.76 -10.41 -9.99
C PHE A 139 -11.87 -9.64 -11.30
N ARG A 140 -12.77 -8.65 -11.31
CA ARG A 140 -12.79 -7.59 -12.31
C ARG A 140 -12.13 -6.32 -11.73
N VAL A 141 -11.05 -5.87 -12.35
CA VAL A 141 -10.38 -4.62 -11.97
C VAL A 141 -11.26 -3.43 -12.35
N LEU A 142 -11.53 -2.56 -11.39
CA LEU A 142 -12.31 -1.33 -11.55
C LEU A 142 -11.40 -0.14 -11.79
N GLU A 143 -10.34 -0.04 -11.00
CA GLU A 143 -9.41 1.09 -11.01
C GLU A 143 -7.98 0.61 -10.87
N SER A 144 -7.08 1.28 -11.58
CA SER A 144 -5.64 1.07 -11.52
C SER A 144 -4.97 2.43 -11.61
N GLU A 145 -4.38 2.88 -10.50
CA GLU A 145 -3.80 4.21 -10.39
C GLU A 145 -2.34 4.17 -9.95
N ARG A 146 -1.50 4.90 -10.66
CA ARG A 146 -0.09 5.08 -10.29
C ARG A 146 0.06 6.04 -9.11
N ARG A 147 1.12 5.85 -8.31
CA ARG A 147 1.48 6.71 -7.19
C ARG A 147 2.70 7.55 -7.50
N GLY A 148 2.50 8.86 -7.64
CA GLY A 148 3.57 9.81 -7.98
C GLY A 148 4.07 9.67 -9.42
N GLY A 149 5.18 10.34 -9.71
CA GLY A 149 5.84 10.37 -11.00
C GLY A 149 7.36 10.37 -10.86
N PHE A 150 8.06 10.82 -11.90
CA PHE A 150 9.52 10.83 -11.94
C PHE A 150 10.15 11.62 -10.78
N PHE A 151 9.69 12.84 -10.55
CA PHE A 151 10.31 13.75 -9.58
C PHE A 151 10.08 13.29 -8.14
N SER A 152 8.85 12.91 -7.78
CA SER A 152 8.55 12.42 -6.44
C SER A 152 9.20 11.06 -6.15
N SER A 153 9.31 10.18 -7.15
CA SER A 153 10.00 8.89 -7.01
C SER A 153 11.49 9.06 -6.71
N ASN A 154 12.16 9.95 -7.45
CA ASN A 154 13.59 10.25 -7.21
C ASN A 154 13.78 10.96 -5.87
N ALA A 155 12.89 11.89 -5.51
CA ALA A 155 12.94 12.54 -4.20
C ALA A 155 12.79 11.54 -3.06
N GLN A 156 11.87 10.58 -3.18
CA GLN A 156 11.70 9.50 -2.20
C GLN A 156 12.99 8.72 -2.01
N ASN A 157 13.62 8.29 -3.10
CA ASN A 157 14.87 7.51 -3.04
C ASN A 157 16.02 8.32 -2.42
N ILE A 158 16.17 9.59 -2.79
CA ILE A 158 17.20 10.47 -2.23
C ILE A 158 16.95 10.68 -0.74
N ILE A 159 15.72 11.01 -0.34
CA ILE A 159 15.36 11.24 1.06
C ILE A 159 15.61 9.98 1.88
N ARG A 160 15.16 8.81 1.39
CA ARG A 160 15.36 7.53 2.07
C ARG A 160 16.85 7.23 2.24
N TYR A 161 17.63 7.34 1.17
CA TYR A 161 19.07 7.13 1.23
C TYR A 161 19.76 8.06 2.25
N LEU A 162 19.39 9.34 2.29
CA LEU A 162 19.96 10.28 3.26
C LEU A 162 19.57 9.94 4.70
N ILE A 163 18.32 9.53 4.92
CA ILE A 163 17.84 9.10 6.23
C ILE A 163 18.67 7.91 6.73
N ASP A 164 18.80 6.87 5.90
CA ASP A 164 19.49 5.64 6.27
C ASP A 164 21.01 5.87 6.39
N ARG A 165 21.61 6.64 5.46
CA ARG A 165 23.06 6.90 5.44
C ARG A 165 23.55 7.76 6.60
N LEU A 166 22.73 8.67 7.10
CA LEU A 166 23.07 9.63 8.15
C LEU A 166 22.39 9.33 9.48
N ASP A 167 21.69 8.21 9.58
CA ASP A 167 20.91 7.77 10.76
C ASP A 167 20.01 8.91 11.31
N LEU A 168 19.15 9.44 10.44
CA LEU A 168 18.37 10.63 10.76
C LEU A 168 17.10 10.36 11.58
N TYR A 169 16.74 9.10 11.87
CA TYR A 169 15.45 8.77 12.46
C TYR A 169 15.18 9.46 13.80
N ASP A 170 16.10 9.36 14.75
CA ASP A 170 15.94 9.95 16.09
C ASP A 170 17.12 10.86 16.50
N SER A 171 17.95 11.23 15.53
CA SER A 171 19.13 12.06 15.75
C SER A 171 18.81 13.57 15.82
N PHE A 172 19.72 14.33 16.47
CA PHE A 172 19.64 15.80 16.46
C PHE A 172 19.75 16.36 15.04
N LEU A 173 20.62 15.79 14.22
CA LEU A 173 20.77 16.16 12.80
C LEU A 173 19.47 15.92 12.02
N GLY A 174 18.76 14.82 12.31
CA GLY A 174 17.47 14.53 11.72
C GLY A 174 16.40 15.58 12.03
N LYS A 175 16.41 16.14 13.25
CA LYS A 175 15.50 17.23 13.62
C LYS A 175 15.75 18.49 12.79
N ILE A 176 17.01 18.82 12.50
CA ILE A 176 17.41 20.00 11.70
C ILE A 176 17.08 19.75 10.22
N LEU A 177 17.50 18.60 9.66
CA LEU A 177 17.33 18.29 8.23
C LEU A 177 15.89 17.97 7.84
N ARG A 178 15.02 17.72 8.81
CA ARG A 178 13.60 17.42 8.55
C ARG A 178 12.93 18.47 7.66
N TYR A 179 13.10 19.74 7.96
CA TYR A 179 12.42 20.82 7.23
C TYR A 179 12.89 20.97 5.78
N PRO A 180 14.20 21.03 5.49
CA PRO A 180 14.66 21.06 4.10
C PRO A 180 14.29 19.80 3.32
N LEU A 181 14.28 18.60 3.93
CA LEU A 181 13.85 17.38 3.28
C LEU A 181 12.33 17.39 2.98
N ILE A 182 11.52 17.93 3.90
CA ILE A 182 10.08 18.15 3.67
C ILE A 182 9.86 19.09 2.49
N PHE A 183 10.56 20.23 2.49
CA PHE A 183 10.45 21.21 1.41
C PHE A 183 10.83 20.60 0.06
N PHE A 184 11.98 19.94 0.00
CA PHE A 184 12.45 19.26 -1.21
C PHE A 184 11.43 18.25 -1.72
N GLY A 185 10.95 17.34 -0.86
CA GLY A 185 9.96 16.33 -1.25
C GLY A 185 8.65 16.95 -1.75
N ARG A 186 8.14 17.99 -1.07
CA ARG A 186 6.91 18.69 -1.50
C ARG A 186 7.09 19.41 -2.83
N MET A 187 8.24 20.05 -3.05
CA MET A 187 8.58 20.71 -4.30
C MET A 187 8.59 19.70 -5.46
N MET A 188 9.21 18.53 -5.27
CA MET A 188 9.25 17.47 -6.29
C MET A 188 7.86 16.89 -6.58
N MET A 189 7.03 16.71 -5.55
CA MET A 189 5.62 16.31 -5.73
C MET A 189 4.83 17.37 -6.51
N PHE A 190 5.10 18.65 -6.27
CA PHE A 190 4.47 19.74 -7.01
C PHE A 190 4.89 19.74 -8.48
N ILE A 191 6.19 19.53 -8.76
CA ILE A 191 6.70 19.44 -10.14
C ILE A 191 6.05 18.26 -10.89
N ASP A 192 5.87 17.11 -10.26
CA ASP A 192 5.14 15.97 -10.84
C ASP A 192 3.69 16.34 -11.24
N ASN A 193 3.01 17.19 -10.47
CA ASN A 193 1.65 17.63 -10.84
C ASN A 193 1.64 18.54 -12.09
N LEU A 194 2.75 19.23 -12.36
CA LEU A 194 2.91 20.07 -13.53
C LEU A 194 3.37 19.27 -14.76
N ASP A 195 4.12 18.19 -14.53
CA ASP A 195 4.63 17.34 -15.62
C ASP A 195 3.50 16.49 -16.22
N LYS A 196 3.07 16.87 -17.42
CA LYS A 196 2.09 16.13 -18.23
C LYS A 196 2.74 15.28 -19.32
N SER A 197 4.06 15.14 -19.29
CA SER A 197 4.80 14.38 -20.30
C SER A 197 4.55 12.87 -20.16
N LYS A 198 4.65 12.16 -21.30
CA LYS A 198 4.62 10.69 -21.30
C LYS A 198 5.80 10.10 -20.50
N ALA A 199 6.93 10.80 -20.45
CA ALA A 199 8.13 10.37 -19.74
C ALA A 199 7.89 10.35 -18.21
N GLY A 200 7.32 11.43 -17.65
CA GLY A 200 6.94 11.50 -16.24
C GLY A 200 5.93 10.43 -15.84
N GLY A 201 5.03 10.05 -16.77
CA GLY A 201 4.04 9.00 -16.57
C GLY A 201 4.58 7.56 -16.54
N ARG A 202 5.81 7.33 -17.01
CA ARG A 202 6.42 6.00 -17.04
C ARG A 202 7.10 5.60 -15.74
N GLN A 203 7.31 6.55 -14.83
CA GLN A 203 7.89 6.28 -13.52
C GLN A 203 6.85 6.52 -12.43
N THR A 204 6.84 5.63 -11.46
CA THR A 204 5.92 5.66 -10.32
C THR A 204 6.54 4.94 -9.13
N MET A 205 6.20 5.36 -7.93
CA MET A 205 6.60 4.66 -6.71
C MET A 205 5.83 3.37 -6.51
N GLY A 206 4.62 3.28 -7.04
CA GLY A 206 3.77 2.11 -6.86
C GLY A 206 2.37 2.31 -7.43
N TRP A 207 1.48 1.39 -7.10
CA TRP A 207 0.15 1.29 -7.67
C TRP A 207 -0.92 1.15 -6.59
N CYS A 208 -2.12 1.59 -6.90
CA CYS A 208 -3.34 1.26 -6.19
C CYS A 208 -4.29 0.58 -7.16
N ILE A 209 -4.80 -0.58 -6.78
CA ILE A 209 -5.80 -1.32 -7.54
C ILE A 209 -7.08 -1.39 -6.70
N VAL A 210 -8.20 -1.14 -7.36
CA VAL A 210 -9.53 -1.49 -6.83
C VAL A 210 -10.12 -2.55 -7.73
N ALA A 211 -10.52 -3.67 -7.13
CA ALA A 211 -11.11 -4.79 -7.86
C ALA A 211 -12.39 -5.28 -7.16
N VAL A 212 -13.30 -5.90 -7.93
CA VAL A 212 -14.58 -6.44 -7.46
C VAL A 212 -14.69 -7.92 -7.77
N LYS A 213 -15.22 -8.69 -6.81
CA LYS A 213 -15.61 -10.09 -6.97
C LYS A 213 -16.86 -10.24 -7.82
#